data_cf8211171a8468dea92dd7d5b3f2fcb1
#
_entry.id   cf8211171a8468dea92dd7d5b3f2fcb1
#
_cell.length_a   1.000
_cell.length_b   1.000
_cell.length_c   1.000
_cell.angle_alpha   90.00
_cell.angle_beta   90.00
_cell.angle_gamma   90.00
#
_symmetry.space_group_name_H-M   'P 1'
#
loop_
_entity.id
_entity.type
_entity.pdbx_description
1 polymer ?
#
loop_
_entity_poly.entity_id
_entity_poly.type
_entity_poly.pdbx_seq_one_letter_code
_entity_poly.pdbx_strand_id
1 'polypeptide(L)'
;GLFCIGNVSTRYKDRDASLAIVAESLATMVRARCGNYLAFFPSYAYMEQAYAQFKEHCPEINCIKQENAMDEQQKAAFLAQFVPGPSQTLLGFAVMGGVFGEGVDLTGDRLIGVGIVGPGLPQVGPRQEQLRDYFEQTRGSGFDYAYRYPGMNKVLQAAGRVIRTPQDKGVVLLIDNRFAMPDYRRLMPPHWSHLKMIYDTEKLERELWRFWEE
;
A
#
# COMPACT_ATOMS: atom_id res chain seq x y z
N GLY A 1 11.47 2.98 -7.56
CA GLY A 1 10.36 3.07 -8.51
C GLY A 1 9.06 3.47 -7.84
N LEU A 2 8.32 4.36 -8.49
CA LEU A 2 7.01 4.80 -7.98
C LEU A 2 5.96 4.69 -9.09
N PHE A 3 4.96 3.82 -8.88
CA PHE A 3 3.95 3.48 -9.87
C PHE A 3 2.54 3.61 -9.29
N CYS A 4 1.56 3.93 -10.14
CA CYS A 4 0.16 4.01 -9.74
C CYS A 4 -0.74 3.31 -10.75
N ILE A 5 -1.53 2.32 -10.29
CA ILE A 5 -2.61 1.72 -11.05
C ILE A 5 -3.82 2.65 -10.96
N GLY A 6 -4.06 3.39 -12.04
CA GLY A 6 -5.03 4.50 -12.06
C GLY A 6 -6.42 4.14 -12.55
N ASN A 7 -6.66 2.90 -12.98
CA ASN A 7 -7.92 2.44 -13.57
C ASN A 7 -8.75 1.52 -12.66
N VAL A 8 -8.40 1.41 -11.37
CA VAL A 8 -9.13 0.61 -10.38
C VAL A 8 -9.67 1.50 -9.27
N SER A 9 -10.90 1.23 -8.82
CA SER A 9 -11.50 1.87 -7.65
C SER A 9 -11.53 0.89 -6.48
N THR A 10 -10.92 1.27 -5.36
CA THR A 10 -10.95 0.49 -4.11
C THR A 10 -11.94 1.09 -3.09
N ARG A 11 -12.91 1.90 -3.55
CA ARG A 11 -14.00 2.40 -2.69
C ARG A 11 -14.82 1.23 -2.18
N TYR A 12 -15.44 1.40 -1.03
CA TYR A 12 -16.15 0.32 -0.35
C TYR A 12 -17.08 -0.48 -1.27
N LYS A 13 -17.86 0.20 -2.09
CA LYS A 13 -18.82 -0.42 -3.04
C LYS A 13 -18.16 -1.13 -4.23
N ASP A 14 -16.89 -0.84 -4.51
CA ASP A 14 -16.18 -1.33 -5.70
C ASP A 14 -15.14 -2.42 -5.33
N ARG A 15 -15.01 -2.76 -4.03
CA ARG A 15 -13.96 -3.64 -3.52
C ARG A 15 -13.99 -5.03 -4.14
N ASP A 16 -15.14 -5.67 -4.21
CA ASP A 16 -15.27 -7.02 -4.77
C ASP A 16 -14.81 -7.03 -6.25
N ALA A 17 -15.23 -6.04 -7.04
CA ALA A 17 -14.81 -5.91 -8.43
C ALA A 17 -13.31 -5.57 -8.61
N SER A 18 -12.67 -5.01 -7.57
CA SER A 18 -11.26 -4.63 -7.61
C SER A 18 -10.29 -5.75 -7.25
N LEU A 19 -10.76 -6.83 -6.60
CA LEU A 19 -9.90 -7.88 -6.04
C LEU A 19 -8.97 -8.52 -7.08
N ALA A 20 -9.49 -8.85 -8.26
CA ALA A 20 -8.69 -9.46 -9.32
C ALA A 20 -7.55 -8.56 -9.78
N ILE A 21 -7.83 -7.26 -10.02
CA ILE A 21 -6.82 -6.28 -10.48
C ILE A 21 -5.80 -6.01 -9.36
N VAL A 22 -6.24 -5.94 -8.11
CA VAL A 22 -5.35 -5.78 -6.95
C VAL A 22 -4.40 -6.97 -6.83
N ALA A 23 -4.93 -8.21 -6.89
CA ALA A 23 -4.13 -9.43 -6.80
C ALA A 23 -3.11 -9.51 -7.96
N GLU A 24 -3.54 -9.25 -9.19
CA GLU A 24 -2.68 -9.26 -10.37
C GLU A 24 -1.59 -8.18 -10.31
N SER A 25 -1.93 -6.96 -9.87
CA SER A 25 -0.96 -5.87 -9.72
C SER A 25 0.10 -6.20 -8.66
N LEU A 26 -0.30 -6.78 -7.53
CA LEU A 26 0.62 -7.24 -6.49
C LEU A 26 1.49 -8.41 -7.01
N ALA A 27 0.90 -9.37 -7.74
CA ALA A 27 1.63 -10.48 -8.34
C ALA A 27 2.71 -9.99 -9.31
N THR A 28 2.37 -9.06 -10.19
CA THR A 28 3.31 -8.45 -11.13
C THR A 28 4.46 -7.75 -10.39
N MET A 29 4.15 -7.02 -9.30
CA MET A 29 5.17 -6.36 -8.49
C MET A 29 6.15 -7.37 -7.86
N VAL A 30 5.64 -8.44 -7.24
CA VAL A 30 6.49 -9.38 -6.50
C VAL A 30 7.24 -10.38 -7.39
N ARG A 31 6.77 -10.63 -8.62
CA ARG A 31 7.46 -11.44 -9.62
C ARG A 31 8.60 -10.71 -10.30
N ALA A 32 8.59 -9.38 -10.31
CA ALA A 32 9.63 -8.58 -10.98
C ALA A 32 11.02 -8.71 -10.33
N ARG A 33 11.09 -9.01 -9.03
CA ARG A 33 12.34 -9.26 -8.30
C ARG A 33 12.09 -10.12 -7.07
N CYS A 34 12.94 -11.13 -6.85
CA CYS A 34 12.94 -11.87 -5.59
C CYS A 34 13.29 -10.95 -4.42
N GLY A 35 12.47 -10.97 -3.36
CA GLY A 35 12.62 -10.09 -2.20
C GLY A 35 11.40 -10.09 -1.29
N ASN A 36 11.44 -9.21 -0.30
CA ASN A 36 10.32 -9.06 0.64
C ASN A 36 9.49 -7.82 0.31
N TYR A 37 8.17 -7.99 0.39
CA TYR A 37 7.18 -6.99 0.06
C TYR A 37 6.11 -6.89 1.14
N LEU A 38 5.50 -5.70 1.30
CA LEU A 38 4.31 -5.49 2.12
C LEU A 38 3.18 -4.92 1.26
N ALA A 39 1.96 -5.43 1.43
CA ALA A 39 0.75 -4.87 0.85
C ALA A 39 -0.13 -4.29 1.96
N PHE A 40 -0.42 -3.00 1.90
CA PHE A 40 -1.22 -2.28 2.88
C PHE A 40 -2.64 -2.04 2.40
N PHE A 41 -3.61 -2.41 3.24
CA PHE A 41 -5.04 -2.33 2.95
C PHE A 41 -5.77 -1.38 3.90
N PRO A 42 -6.90 -0.78 3.51
CA PRO A 42 -7.64 0.16 4.35
C PRO A 42 -8.46 -0.52 5.46
N SER A 43 -8.63 -1.83 5.43
CA SER A 43 -9.36 -2.58 6.46
C SER A 43 -9.01 -4.07 6.44
N TYR A 44 -9.21 -4.74 7.58
CA TYR A 44 -9.01 -6.18 7.71
C TYR A 44 -9.88 -6.99 6.74
N ALA A 45 -11.17 -6.68 6.62
CA ALA A 45 -12.07 -7.41 5.74
C ALA A 45 -11.60 -7.39 4.27
N TYR A 46 -11.16 -6.25 3.78
CA TYR A 46 -10.65 -6.13 2.41
C TYR A 46 -9.29 -6.82 2.24
N MET A 47 -8.43 -6.72 3.24
CA MET A 47 -7.15 -7.44 3.26
C MET A 47 -7.36 -8.96 3.19
N GLU A 48 -8.29 -9.51 3.97
CA GLU A 48 -8.60 -10.95 3.98
C GLU A 48 -9.10 -11.43 2.62
N GLN A 49 -10.01 -10.70 1.99
CA GLN A 49 -10.50 -11.02 0.65
C GLN A 49 -9.36 -10.99 -0.38
N ALA A 50 -8.53 -9.95 -0.34
CA ALA A 50 -7.39 -9.80 -1.25
C ALA A 50 -6.33 -10.88 -1.02
N TYR A 51 -6.06 -11.25 0.24
CA TYR A 51 -5.16 -12.34 0.59
C TYR A 51 -5.63 -13.68 0.04
N ALA A 52 -6.92 -14.01 0.22
CA ALA A 52 -7.50 -15.23 -0.32
C ALA A 52 -7.40 -15.28 -1.85
N GLN A 53 -7.81 -14.18 -2.52
CA GLN A 53 -7.72 -14.05 -3.98
C GLN A 53 -6.28 -14.16 -4.49
N PHE A 54 -5.32 -13.53 -3.79
CA PHE A 54 -3.90 -13.59 -4.16
C PHE A 54 -3.34 -15.00 -4.02
N LYS A 55 -3.64 -15.72 -2.93
CA LYS A 55 -3.18 -17.10 -2.72
C LYS A 55 -3.72 -18.08 -3.75
N GLU A 56 -4.95 -17.87 -4.19
CA GLU A 56 -5.55 -18.66 -5.27
C GLU A 56 -4.85 -18.39 -6.62
N HIS A 57 -4.54 -17.11 -6.88
CA HIS A 57 -3.92 -16.68 -8.14
C HIS A 57 -2.41 -16.97 -8.21
N CYS A 58 -1.71 -16.92 -7.08
CA CYS A 58 -0.24 -17.04 -6.98
C CYS A 58 0.16 -18.04 -5.87
N PRO A 59 -0.19 -19.34 -6.00
CA PRO A 59 0.12 -20.33 -4.97
C PRO A 59 1.62 -20.55 -4.75
N GLU A 60 2.46 -20.17 -5.72
CA GLU A 60 3.92 -20.27 -5.65
C GLU A 60 4.58 -19.19 -4.78
N ILE A 61 3.88 -18.09 -4.48
CA ILE A 61 4.43 -16.97 -3.69
C ILE A 61 4.15 -17.20 -2.20
N ASN A 62 5.19 -17.11 -1.38
CA ASN A 62 5.02 -17.16 0.07
C ASN A 62 4.29 -15.93 0.57
N CYS A 63 3.18 -16.14 1.27
CA CYS A 63 2.35 -15.06 1.81
C CYS A 63 2.12 -15.23 3.29
N ILE A 64 2.21 -14.12 4.02
CA ILE A 64 1.80 -13.99 5.41
C ILE A 64 0.83 -12.81 5.54
N LYS A 65 -0.01 -12.84 6.56
CA LYS A 65 -0.94 -11.73 6.82
C LYS A 65 -0.93 -11.32 8.27
N GLN A 66 -1.24 -10.06 8.50
CA GLN A 66 -1.49 -9.52 9.81
C GLN A 66 -2.79 -10.13 10.38
N GLU A 67 -2.72 -10.73 11.55
CA GLU A 67 -3.90 -11.15 12.29
C GLU A 67 -4.48 -9.99 13.10
N ASN A 68 -5.79 -10.06 13.40
CA ASN A 68 -6.41 -9.07 14.25
C ASN A 68 -5.92 -9.23 15.71
N ALA A 69 -5.68 -8.12 16.39
CA ALA A 69 -5.27 -8.09 17.80
C ALA A 69 -3.97 -8.90 18.13
N MET A 70 -2.97 -8.85 17.24
CA MET A 70 -1.66 -9.45 17.50
C MET A 70 -1.01 -8.85 18.75
N ASP A 71 -0.49 -9.71 19.61
CA ASP A 71 0.40 -9.33 20.71
C ASP A 71 1.81 -8.97 20.22
N GLU A 72 2.68 -8.49 21.11
CA GLU A 72 4.05 -8.08 20.75
C GLU A 72 4.90 -9.23 20.25
N GLN A 73 4.69 -10.46 20.76
CA GLN A 73 5.42 -11.64 20.31
C GLN A 73 5.00 -12.05 18.89
N GLN A 74 3.71 -12.01 18.60
CA GLN A 74 3.17 -12.29 17.26
C GLN A 74 3.63 -11.25 16.24
N LYS A 75 3.67 -9.97 16.61
CA LYS A 75 4.23 -8.89 15.76
C LYS A 75 5.70 -9.13 15.47
N ALA A 76 6.49 -9.47 16.50
CA ALA A 76 7.90 -9.76 16.34
C ALA A 76 8.11 -10.98 15.42
N ALA A 77 7.32 -12.05 15.59
CA ALA A 77 7.36 -13.23 14.74
C ALA A 77 7.00 -12.95 13.29
N PHE A 78 6.01 -12.08 13.04
CA PHE A 78 5.65 -11.61 11.69
C PHE A 78 6.82 -10.87 11.03
N LEU A 79 7.43 -9.92 11.74
CA LEU A 79 8.56 -9.13 11.24
C LEU A 79 9.84 -9.93 11.06
N ALA A 80 10.06 -10.98 11.86
CA ALA A 80 11.22 -11.85 11.76
C ALA A 80 11.27 -12.65 10.44
N GLN A 81 10.14 -12.81 9.74
CA GLN A 81 10.08 -13.47 8.44
C GLN A 81 10.67 -12.63 7.30
N PHE A 82 10.78 -11.31 7.49
CA PHE A 82 11.41 -10.40 6.53
C PHE A 82 12.92 -10.42 6.70
N VAL A 83 13.57 -11.48 6.21
CA VAL A 83 15.03 -11.65 6.27
C VAL A 83 15.73 -10.90 5.15
N PRO A 84 16.96 -10.39 5.33
CA PRO A 84 17.72 -9.77 4.25
C PRO A 84 18.13 -10.81 3.20
N GLY A 85 18.10 -10.43 1.91
CA GLY A 85 18.54 -11.29 0.81
C GLY A 85 17.80 -12.64 0.72
N PRO A 86 16.45 -12.69 0.76
CA PRO A 86 15.74 -13.96 0.80
C PRO A 86 15.93 -14.76 -0.49
N SER A 87 15.94 -16.09 -0.39
CA SER A 87 15.99 -16.99 -1.56
C SER A 87 14.64 -17.17 -2.27
N GLN A 88 13.57 -16.77 -1.61
CA GLN A 88 12.20 -16.82 -2.15
C GLN A 88 11.47 -15.52 -1.81
N THR A 89 10.59 -15.11 -2.71
CA THR A 89 9.77 -13.91 -2.50
C THR A 89 8.78 -14.11 -1.35
N LEU A 90 8.69 -13.11 -0.46
CA LEU A 90 7.71 -13.03 0.61
C LEU A 90 6.82 -11.80 0.41
N LEU A 91 5.49 -11.99 0.45
CA LEU A 91 4.51 -10.91 0.49
C LEU A 91 3.74 -10.92 1.81
N GLY A 92 3.92 -9.88 2.63
CA GLY A 92 3.13 -9.64 3.82
C GLY A 92 1.90 -8.78 3.51
N PHE A 93 0.75 -9.16 4.07
CA PHE A 93 -0.49 -8.38 3.98
C PHE A 93 -0.74 -7.70 5.34
N ALA A 94 -0.97 -6.39 5.34
CA ALA A 94 -1.17 -5.60 6.55
C ALA A 94 -2.23 -4.51 6.36
N VAL A 95 -2.73 -3.96 7.48
CA VAL A 95 -3.71 -2.86 7.47
C VAL A 95 -3.00 -1.53 7.68
N MET A 96 -3.34 -0.52 6.86
CA MET A 96 -2.81 0.84 6.99
C MET A 96 -3.19 1.48 8.33
N GLY A 97 -2.22 2.13 8.98
CA GLY A 97 -2.43 2.76 10.29
C GLY A 97 -2.61 1.75 11.42
N GLY A 98 -2.38 0.46 11.16
CA GLY A 98 -2.23 -0.58 12.16
C GLY A 98 -0.79 -0.66 12.68
N VAL A 99 -0.52 -1.67 13.50
CA VAL A 99 0.78 -1.89 14.18
C VAL A 99 1.98 -1.98 13.22
N PHE A 100 1.77 -2.35 11.95
CA PHE A 100 2.81 -2.40 10.92
C PHE A 100 2.89 -1.11 10.07
N GLY A 101 1.96 -0.18 10.21
CA GLY A 101 2.04 1.16 9.64
C GLY A 101 2.99 2.08 10.40
N GLU A 102 3.19 1.82 11.70
CA GLU A 102 4.06 2.59 12.58
C GLU A 102 5.08 1.68 13.28
N GLY A 103 6.32 2.15 13.47
CA GLY A 103 7.33 1.42 14.26
C GLY A 103 7.98 0.19 13.59
N VAL A 104 7.66 -0.15 12.35
CA VAL A 104 8.31 -1.27 11.65
C VAL A 104 9.66 -0.83 11.10
N ASP A 105 10.73 -1.49 11.52
CA ASP A 105 12.09 -1.24 11.07
C ASP A 105 12.60 -2.40 10.19
N LEU A 106 12.21 -2.36 8.89
CA LEU A 106 12.68 -3.26 7.86
C LEU A 106 13.62 -2.49 6.92
N THR A 107 14.87 -2.31 7.32
CA THR A 107 15.87 -1.55 6.55
C THR A 107 16.50 -2.38 5.44
N GLY A 108 16.94 -1.71 4.36
CA GLY A 108 17.66 -2.33 3.24
C GLY A 108 16.85 -3.46 2.59
N ASP A 109 17.50 -4.58 2.31
CA ASP A 109 16.91 -5.73 1.61
C ASP A 109 15.82 -6.47 2.40
N ARG A 110 15.57 -6.09 3.65
CA ARG A 110 14.47 -6.64 4.43
C ARG A 110 13.09 -6.20 3.92
N LEU A 111 13.02 -5.10 3.15
CA LEU A 111 11.80 -4.66 2.46
C LEU A 111 12.16 -3.89 1.19
N ILE A 112 11.93 -4.49 0.03
CA ILE A 112 12.25 -3.88 -1.26
C ILE A 112 11.02 -3.33 -2.00
N GLY A 113 9.81 -3.55 -1.50
CA GLY A 113 8.63 -2.96 -2.14
C GLY A 113 7.41 -2.93 -1.26
N VAL A 114 6.54 -1.95 -1.52
CA VAL A 114 5.22 -1.85 -0.89
C VAL A 114 4.13 -1.64 -1.94
N GLY A 115 3.02 -2.38 -1.79
CA GLY A 115 1.75 -2.14 -2.45
C GLY A 115 0.80 -1.39 -1.51
N ILE A 116 0.21 -0.29 -1.95
CA ILE A 116 -0.71 0.51 -1.13
C ILE A 116 -2.07 0.56 -1.82
N VAL A 117 -3.03 -0.15 -1.22
CA VAL A 117 -4.37 -0.34 -1.78
C VAL A 117 -5.32 0.69 -1.21
N GLY A 118 -5.61 1.71 -2.01
CA GLY A 118 -6.43 2.85 -1.62
C GLY A 118 -5.75 3.86 -0.70
N PRO A 119 -6.35 5.05 -0.52
CA PRO A 119 -5.75 6.16 0.23
C PRO A 119 -5.92 6.06 1.76
N GLY A 120 -6.29 4.92 2.32
CA GLY A 120 -6.33 4.71 3.78
C GLY A 120 -7.26 5.64 4.56
N LEU A 121 -8.35 6.11 3.94
CA LEU A 121 -9.27 7.05 4.59
C LEU A 121 -9.78 6.49 5.92
N PRO A 122 -9.90 7.32 6.97
CA PRO A 122 -10.56 6.93 8.21
C PRO A 122 -11.97 6.38 7.97
N GLN A 123 -12.40 5.49 8.84
CA GLN A 123 -13.76 4.96 8.80
C GLN A 123 -14.76 6.08 9.12
N VAL A 124 -15.88 6.12 8.40
CA VAL A 124 -16.98 7.03 8.68
C VAL A 124 -17.59 6.71 10.07
N GLY A 125 -17.76 7.72 10.87
CA GLY A 125 -18.33 7.59 12.21
C GLY A 125 -18.62 8.95 12.85
N PRO A 126 -19.36 8.99 13.99
CA PRO A 126 -19.82 10.24 14.59
C PRO A 126 -18.69 11.25 14.85
N ARG A 127 -17.57 10.79 15.40
CA ARG A 127 -16.40 11.63 15.68
C ARG A 127 -15.81 12.22 14.40
N GLN A 128 -15.73 11.43 13.32
CA GLN A 128 -15.15 11.86 12.06
C GLN A 128 -16.06 12.85 11.34
N GLU A 129 -17.39 12.66 11.45
CA GLU A 129 -18.36 13.58 10.90
C GLU A 129 -18.40 14.92 11.66
N GLN A 130 -18.28 14.91 12.98
CA GLN A 130 -18.12 16.14 13.77
C GLN A 130 -16.86 16.92 13.37
N LEU A 131 -15.76 16.23 13.15
CA LEU A 131 -14.51 16.85 12.67
C LEU A 131 -14.70 17.46 11.28
N ARG A 132 -15.35 16.73 10.38
CA ARG A 132 -15.69 17.23 9.03
C ARG A 132 -16.53 18.49 9.10
N ASP A 133 -17.63 18.48 9.89
CA ASP A 133 -18.53 19.62 10.00
C ASP A 133 -17.83 20.85 10.61
N TYR A 134 -16.99 20.65 11.62
CA TYR A 134 -16.18 21.73 12.21
C TYR A 134 -15.24 22.38 11.18
N PHE A 135 -14.50 21.59 10.43
CA PHE A 135 -13.58 22.12 9.42
C PHE A 135 -14.30 22.64 8.18
N GLU A 136 -15.49 22.15 7.87
CA GLU A 136 -16.32 22.75 6.81
C GLU A 136 -16.71 24.16 7.18
N GLN A 137 -17.19 24.39 8.41
CA GLN A 137 -17.61 25.71 8.89
C GLN A 137 -16.41 26.68 9.05
N THR A 138 -15.26 26.20 9.49
CA THR A 138 -14.12 27.06 9.84
C THR A 138 -13.14 27.28 8.69
N ARG A 139 -13.06 26.34 7.72
CA ARG A 139 -12.07 26.31 6.65
C ARG A 139 -12.63 26.05 5.25
N GLY A 140 -13.91 25.68 5.12
CA GLY A 140 -14.51 25.26 3.85
C GLY A 140 -13.86 24.01 3.21
N SER A 141 -13.31 23.13 4.04
CA SER A 141 -12.53 21.95 3.58
C SER A 141 -12.70 20.75 4.51
N GLY A 142 -13.93 20.54 5.00
CA GLY A 142 -14.22 19.52 6.01
C GLY A 142 -13.78 18.12 5.63
N PHE A 143 -14.03 17.67 4.39
CA PHE A 143 -13.62 16.36 3.92
C PHE A 143 -12.09 16.21 3.90
N ASP A 144 -11.35 17.25 3.54
CA ASP A 144 -9.90 17.21 3.47
C ASP A 144 -9.29 16.94 4.85
N TYR A 145 -9.72 17.70 5.86
CA TYR A 145 -9.20 17.57 7.22
C TYR A 145 -9.65 16.28 7.92
N ALA A 146 -10.90 15.87 7.72
CA ALA A 146 -11.45 14.69 8.37
C ALA A 146 -10.99 13.37 7.73
N TYR A 147 -10.78 13.35 6.43
CA TYR A 147 -10.57 12.10 5.69
C TYR A 147 -9.32 12.10 4.82
N ARG A 148 -9.16 13.07 3.90
CA ARG A 148 -8.14 13.00 2.85
C ARG A 148 -6.73 13.17 3.43
N TYR A 149 -6.49 14.17 4.26
CA TYR A 149 -5.18 14.39 4.87
C TYR A 149 -4.75 13.23 5.79
N PRO A 150 -5.58 12.76 6.74
CA PRO A 150 -5.23 11.60 7.53
C PRO A 150 -4.97 10.34 6.70
N GLY A 151 -5.77 10.13 5.63
CA GLY A 151 -5.59 9.01 4.72
C GLY A 151 -4.27 9.08 3.96
N MET A 152 -3.94 10.22 3.39
CA MET A 152 -2.68 10.41 2.67
C MET A 152 -1.46 10.34 3.59
N ASN A 153 -1.56 10.80 4.84
CA ASN A 153 -0.48 10.62 5.82
C ASN A 153 -0.16 9.13 6.02
N LYS A 154 -1.17 8.25 6.12
CA LYS A 154 -0.94 6.79 6.21
C LYS A 154 -0.27 6.24 4.94
N VAL A 155 -0.67 6.72 3.76
CA VAL A 155 -0.03 6.34 2.48
C VAL A 155 1.45 6.72 2.48
N LEU A 156 1.77 7.95 2.87
CA LEU A 156 3.15 8.43 2.94
C LEU A 156 3.99 7.69 3.98
N GLN A 157 3.40 7.37 5.14
CA GLN A 157 4.06 6.55 6.15
C GLN A 157 4.36 5.14 5.63
N ALA A 158 3.40 4.48 4.97
CA ALA A 158 3.59 3.16 4.38
C ALA A 158 4.67 3.16 3.28
N ALA A 159 4.62 4.14 2.38
CA ALA A 159 5.62 4.30 1.32
C ALA A 159 7.03 4.58 1.86
N GLY A 160 7.13 5.39 2.92
CA GLY A 160 8.40 5.70 3.61
C GLY A 160 9.05 4.51 4.31
N ARG A 161 8.44 3.32 4.30
CA ARG A 161 9.04 2.09 4.82
C ARG A 161 10.09 1.49 3.88
N VAL A 162 10.00 1.77 2.58
CA VAL A 162 10.88 1.18 1.56
C VAL A 162 12.17 1.97 1.38
N ILE A 163 12.09 3.30 1.31
CA ILE A 163 13.25 4.15 1.05
C ILE A 163 13.53 4.99 2.30
N ARG A 164 14.61 4.68 3.00
CA ARG A 164 15.03 5.34 4.24
C ARG A 164 16.41 5.98 4.13
N THR A 165 17.27 5.40 3.29
CA THR A 165 18.64 5.87 3.06
C THR A 165 18.85 6.16 1.57
N PRO A 166 19.86 6.97 1.20
CA PRO A 166 20.20 7.23 -0.21
C PRO A 166 20.62 5.97 -0.99
N GLN A 167 21.00 4.90 -0.28
CA GLN A 167 21.42 3.63 -0.87
C GLN A 167 20.27 2.66 -1.10
N ASP A 168 19.10 2.90 -0.49
CA ASP A 168 17.97 2.00 -0.63
C ASP A 168 17.39 2.08 -2.05
N LYS A 169 17.15 0.91 -2.64
CA LYS A 169 16.46 0.76 -3.92
C LYS A 169 15.18 -0.04 -3.70
N GLY A 170 14.04 0.49 -4.10
CA GLY A 170 12.77 -0.19 -3.88
C GLY A 170 11.62 0.38 -4.69
N VAL A 171 10.47 -0.30 -4.59
CA VAL A 171 9.27 -0.01 -5.36
C VAL A 171 8.10 0.37 -4.45
N VAL A 172 7.40 1.44 -4.81
CA VAL A 172 6.09 1.79 -4.24
C VAL A 172 5.04 1.70 -5.35
N LEU A 173 4.03 0.84 -5.14
CA LEU A 173 2.91 0.65 -6.04
C LEU A 173 1.62 1.14 -5.39
N LEU A 174 1.09 2.25 -5.87
CA LEU A 174 -0.20 2.80 -5.44
C LEU A 174 -1.33 2.19 -6.28
N ILE A 175 -2.36 1.63 -5.64
CA ILE A 175 -3.45 0.93 -6.34
C ILE A 175 -4.78 1.59 -5.97
N ASP A 176 -5.16 2.61 -6.70
CA ASP A 176 -6.48 3.28 -6.66
C ASP A 176 -6.52 4.47 -7.63
N ASN A 177 -7.66 4.68 -8.29
CA ASN A 177 -7.85 5.79 -9.23
C ASN A 177 -7.82 7.18 -8.57
N ARG A 178 -8.07 7.28 -7.26
CA ARG A 178 -7.99 8.55 -6.51
C ARG A 178 -6.59 9.13 -6.50
N PHE A 179 -5.54 8.31 -6.55
CA PHE A 179 -4.16 8.80 -6.63
C PHE A 179 -3.85 9.57 -7.93
N ALA A 180 -4.66 9.40 -8.98
CA ALA A 180 -4.58 10.17 -10.21
C ALA A 180 -5.30 11.53 -10.12
N MET A 181 -6.22 11.70 -9.17
CA MET A 181 -7.03 12.91 -9.04
C MET A 181 -6.21 14.11 -8.54
N PRO A 182 -6.45 15.33 -9.04
CA PRO A 182 -5.71 16.52 -8.64
C PRO A 182 -5.65 16.74 -7.13
N ASP A 183 -6.77 16.49 -6.44
CA ASP A 183 -6.89 16.66 -4.99
C ASP A 183 -6.00 15.74 -4.17
N TYR A 184 -5.66 14.56 -4.67
CA TYR A 184 -4.71 13.65 -4.05
C TYR A 184 -3.29 13.91 -4.53
N ARG A 185 -3.11 14.25 -5.81
CA ARG A 185 -1.81 14.56 -6.40
C ARG A 185 -1.13 15.74 -5.70
N ARG A 186 -1.87 16.79 -5.35
CA ARG A 186 -1.33 17.97 -4.63
C ARG A 186 -0.80 17.65 -3.22
N LEU A 187 -1.19 16.50 -2.64
CA LEU A 187 -0.73 16.06 -1.32
C LEU A 187 0.50 15.16 -1.38
N MET A 188 0.93 14.78 -2.58
CA MET A 188 2.13 14.00 -2.77
C MET A 188 3.37 14.90 -2.60
N PRO A 189 4.43 14.39 -1.97
CA PRO A 189 5.63 15.19 -1.77
C PRO A 189 6.32 15.48 -3.11
N PRO A 190 7.08 16.60 -3.22
CA PRO A 190 7.72 16.99 -4.48
C PRO A 190 8.63 15.94 -5.10
N HIS A 191 9.29 15.12 -4.29
CA HIS A 191 10.15 14.03 -4.77
C HIS A 191 9.36 12.87 -5.41
N TRP A 192 8.02 12.86 -5.34
CA TRP A 192 7.16 11.92 -6.05
C TRP A 192 6.76 12.41 -7.46
N SER A 193 7.38 13.48 -7.96
CA SER A 193 7.11 14.02 -9.30
C SER A 193 7.32 13.01 -10.44
N HIS A 194 8.14 11.98 -10.20
CA HIS A 194 8.43 10.89 -11.14
C HIS A 194 7.39 9.75 -11.11
N LEU A 195 6.25 9.89 -10.40
CA LEU A 195 5.18 8.88 -10.35
C LEU A 195 4.69 8.54 -11.76
N LYS A 196 4.83 7.27 -12.14
CA LYS A 196 4.37 6.74 -13.42
C LYS A 196 2.95 6.20 -13.30
N MET A 197 2.04 6.70 -14.15
CA MET A 197 0.67 6.19 -14.25
C MET A 197 0.62 4.95 -15.13
N ILE A 198 0.02 3.89 -14.61
CA ILE A 198 -0.11 2.58 -15.23
C ILE A 198 -1.59 2.24 -15.37
N TYR A 199 -1.97 1.71 -16.52
CA TYR A 199 -3.36 1.35 -16.83
C TYR A 199 -3.53 -0.09 -17.29
N ASP A 200 -2.43 -0.84 -17.42
CA ASP A 200 -2.40 -2.26 -17.73
C ASP A 200 -1.21 -2.96 -17.06
N THR A 201 -1.33 -4.25 -16.83
CA THR A 201 -0.33 -5.08 -16.13
C THR A 201 0.93 -5.29 -16.97
N GLU A 202 0.83 -5.39 -18.30
CA GLU A 202 2.00 -5.53 -19.17
C GLU A 202 2.92 -4.31 -19.09
N LYS A 203 2.32 -3.10 -19.03
CA LYS A 203 3.08 -1.87 -18.82
C LYS A 203 3.72 -1.85 -17.44
N LEU A 204 3.00 -2.29 -16.40
CA LEU A 204 3.55 -2.38 -15.04
C LEU A 204 4.78 -3.29 -15.05
N GLU A 205 4.67 -4.47 -15.63
CA GLU A 205 5.75 -5.44 -15.72
C GLU A 205 6.98 -4.84 -16.39
N ARG A 206 6.84 -4.25 -17.60
CA ARG A 206 7.94 -3.60 -18.32
C ARG A 206 8.63 -2.49 -17.52
N GLU A 207 7.85 -1.66 -16.83
CA GLU A 207 8.41 -0.55 -16.02
C GLU A 207 9.11 -1.05 -14.76
N LEU A 208 8.62 -2.12 -14.14
CA LEU A 208 9.27 -2.78 -12.99
C LEU A 208 10.59 -3.44 -13.42
N TRP A 209 10.61 -4.19 -14.51
CA TRP A 209 11.83 -4.80 -15.05
C TRP A 209 12.88 -3.74 -15.35
N ARG A 210 12.51 -2.69 -16.09
CA ARG A 210 13.42 -1.57 -16.37
C ARG A 210 14.00 -0.96 -15.09
N PHE A 211 13.17 -0.74 -14.07
CA PHE A 211 13.63 -0.17 -12.80
C PHE A 211 14.63 -1.05 -12.07
N TRP A 212 14.44 -2.37 -12.12
CA TRP A 212 15.35 -3.29 -11.41
C TRP A 212 16.65 -3.56 -12.17
N GLU A 213 16.67 -3.43 -13.49
CA GLU A 213 17.86 -3.57 -14.35
C GLU A 213 18.79 -2.34 -14.30
N GLU A 214 18.26 -1.14 -14.03
CA GLU A 214 19.06 0.08 -13.80
C GLU A 214 19.82 0.02 -12.45
#